data_ca9f30358b67b87e02978e430753367d
#
_entry.id   ca9f30358b67b87e02978e430753367d
#
_cell.length_a   1.000
_cell.length_b   1.000
_cell.length_c   1.000
_cell.angle_alpha   90.00
_cell.angle_beta   90.00
_cell.angle_gamma   90.00
#
_symmetry.space_group_name_H-M   'P 1'
#
loop_
_entity.id
_entity.type
_entity.pdbx_description
1 polymer ?
#
loop_
_entity_poly.entity_id
_entity_poly.type
_entity_poly.pdbx_seq_one_letter_code
_entity_poly.pdbx_strand_id
1 'polypeptide(L)'
;MGRVVSIHEYELKPGTNIEQFEQVLRDAEARGLLQLPGLVAHYFVKGPKSVRRGGYAAVWIYESREAWEHIWGTPEHPRLPEEYPDTWRVWEQELLAPVLKDHPDAISFTAYEELEGFDAA
;
A
#
# COMPACT_ATOMS: atom_id res chain seq x y z
N MET A 1 -12.67 -18.39 0.65
CA MET A 1 -11.72 -17.87 -0.34
C MET A 1 -10.67 -17.03 0.32
N GLY A 2 -9.45 -17.13 -0.12
CA GLY A 2 -8.34 -16.43 0.49
C GLY A 2 -8.37 -14.93 0.23
N ARG A 3 -8.03 -14.17 1.26
CA ARG A 3 -7.81 -12.72 1.10
C ARG A 3 -6.47 -12.50 0.43
N VAL A 4 -6.29 -11.33 -0.16
CA VAL A 4 -4.99 -10.93 -0.70
C VAL A 4 -4.36 -9.93 0.26
N VAL A 5 -3.09 -10.19 0.61
CA VAL A 5 -2.30 -9.30 1.48
C VAL A 5 -1.21 -8.70 0.61
N SER A 6 -1.29 -7.40 0.37
CA SER A 6 -0.30 -6.67 -0.42
C SER A 6 0.54 -5.81 0.52
N ILE A 7 1.85 -5.82 0.32
CA ILE A 7 2.79 -5.08 1.15
C ILE A 7 3.59 -4.14 0.26
N HIS A 8 3.49 -2.84 0.53
CA HIS A 8 4.25 -1.81 -0.15
C HIS A 8 5.33 -1.30 0.80
N GLU A 9 6.58 -1.36 0.37
CA GLU A 9 7.70 -0.90 1.19
C GLU A 9 8.10 0.50 0.81
N TYR A 10 8.31 1.36 1.81
CA TYR A 10 8.65 2.76 1.61
C TYR A 10 10.01 3.09 2.20
N GLU A 11 10.78 3.87 1.45
CA GLU A 11 12.01 4.47 1.91
C GLU A 11 11.84 5.98 1.82
N LEU A 12 12.10 6.68 2.92
CA LEU A 12 11.89 8.12 2.97
C LEU A 12 12.99 8.87 2.23
N LYS A 13 12.60 9.97 1.60
CA LYS A 13 13.51 10.90 0.96
C LYS A 13 14.48 11.45 2.01
N PRO A 14 15.79 11.61 1.70
CA PRO A 14 16.73 12.25 2.62
C PRO A 14 16.21 13.61 3.07
N GLY A 15 16.27 13.87 4.37
CA GLY A 15 15.78 15.11 4.94
C GLY A 15 14.31 15.07 5.37
N THR A 16 13.55 14.06 4.99
CA THR A 16 12.18 13.87 5.46
C THR A 16 12.26 13.21 6.85
N ASN A 17 11.65 13.84 7.85
CA ASN A 17 11.61 13.23 9.17
C ASN A 17 10.36 12.37 9.36
N ILE A 18 10.37 11.56 10.41
CA ILE A 18 9.28 10.62 10.71
C ILE A 18 7.95 11.35 10.91
N GLU A 19 7.98 12.51 11.55
CA GLU A 19 6.77 13.28 11.84
C GLU A 19 6.09 13.76 10.56
N GLN A 20 6.88 14.20 9.59
CA GLN A 20 6.37 14.61 8.28
C GLN A 20 5.70 13.44 7.56
N PHE A 21 6.34 12.28 7.57
CA PHE A 21 5.79 11.09 6.95
C PHE A 21 4.49 10.67 7.61
N GLU A 22 4.47 10.60 8.94
CA GLU A 22 3.26 10.22 9.67
C GLU A 22 2.13 11.22 9.48
N GLN A 23 2.46 12.51 9.31
CA GLN A 23 1.44 13.51 9.02
C GLN A 23 0.80 13.27 7.65
N VAL A 24 1.60 12.90 6.67
CA VAL A 24 1.10 12.53 5.33
C VAL A 24 0.11 11.37 5.45
N LEU A 25 0.43 10.36 6.26
CA LEU A 25 -0.47 9.22 6.48
C LEU A 25 -1.78 9.65 7.14
N ARG A 26 -1.71 10.50 8.15
CA ARG A 26 -2.91 11.01 8.83
C ARG A 26 -3.78 11.85 7.90
N ASP A 27 -3.17 12.66 7.04
CA ASP A 27 -3.89 13.47 6.07
C ASP A 27 -4.63 12.59 5.06
N ALA A 28 -3.97 11.53 4.59
CA ALA A 28 -4.58 10.58 3.66
C ALA A 28 -5.79 9.88 4.30
N GLU A 29 -5.66 9.47 5.55
CA GLU A 29 -6.78 8.86 6.30
C GLU A 29 -7.94 9.84 6.46
N ALA A 30 -7.64 11.06 6.87
CA ALA A 30 -8.67 12.08 7.10
C ALA A 30 -9.42 12.45 5.82
N ARG A 31 -8.75 12.38 4.66
CA ARG A 31 -9.34 12.69 3.37
C ARG A 31 -10.01 11.48 2.71
N GLY A 32 -9.97 10.30 3.34
CA GLY A 32 -10.58 9.09 2.79
C GLY A 32 -9.89 8.56 1.55
N LEU A 33 -8.62 8.91 1.31
CA LEU A 33 -7.91 8.54 0.10
C LEU A 33 -7.48 7.07 0.05
N LEU A 34 -7.49 6.39 1.19
CA LEU A 34 -7.01 5.03 1.32
C LEU A 34 -8.12 3.99 1.27
N GLN A 35 -9.34 4.41 0.99
CA GLN A 35 -10.48 3.51 0.87
C GLN A 35 -10.63 3.03 -0.56
N LEU A 36 -10.63 1.71 -0.73
CA LEU A 36 -10.73 1.07 -2.05
C LEU A 36 -11.83 0.01 -1.98
N PRO A 37 -12.56 -0.21 -3.10
CA PRO A 37 -13.54 -1.29 -3.14
C PRO A 37 -12.88 -2.63 -2.85
N GLY A 38 -13.44 -3.41 -1.94
CA GLY A 38 -12.91 -4.73 -1.57
C GLY A 38 -11.75 -4.70 -0.61
N LEU A 39 -11.24 -3.53 -0.23
CA LEU A 39 -10.22 -3.40 0.80
C LEU A 39 -10.89 -3.54 2.17
N VAL A 40 -10.48 -4.54 2.94
CA VAL A 40 -11.08 -4.81 4.26
C VAL A 40 -10.28 -4.25 5.41
N ALA A 41 -8.98 -4.02 5.22
CA ALA A 41 -8.13 -3.41 6.24
C ALA A 41 -6.84 -2.90 5.61
N HIS A 42 -6.21 -1.94 6.27
CA HIS A 42 -4.86 -1.51 5.92
C HIS A 42 -4.12 -1.09 7.18
N TYR A 43 -2.80 -1.23 7.14
CA TYR A 43 -1.93 -0.90 8.27
C TYR A 43 -0.67 -0.23 7.75
N PHE A 44 -0.21 0.78 8.49
CA PHE A 44 1.12 1.34 8.28
C PHE A 44 2.02 0.82 9.38
N VAL A 45 3.18 0.28 9.01
CA VAL A 45 4.06 -0.41 9.94
C VAL A 45 5.49 0.07 9.78
N LYS A 46 6.28 -0.11 10.84
CA LYS A 46 7.69 0.27 10.88
C LYS A 46 8.52 -0.96 11.15
N GLY A 47 9.65 -1.10 10.44
CA GLY A 47 10.55 -2.23 10.64
C GLY A 47 11.42 -2.04 11.88
N PRO A 48 11.21 -2.82 12.97
CA PRO A 48 11.99 -2.65 14.20
C PRO A 48 13.33 -3.35 14.16
N LYS A 49 13.53 -4.30 13.25
CA LYS A 49 14.80 -5.06 13.13
C LYS A 49 14.93 -5.71 11.77
N SER A 50 16.04 -6.40 11.55
CA SER A 50 16.36 -7.10 10.31
C SER A 50 16.65 -6.12 9.18
N VAL A 51 16.56 -6.56 7.94
CA VAL A 51 16.92 -5.76 6.76
C VAL A 51 16.04 -4.53 6.55
N ARG A 52 14.85 -4.52 7.17
CA ARG A 52 13.92 -3.38 7.07
C ARG A 52 13.93 -2.48 8.29
N ARG A 53 14.95 -2.61 9.12
CA ARG A 53 15.10 -1.76 10.30
C ARG A 53 15.14 -0.29 9.90
N GLY A 54 14.24 0.51 10.47
CA GLY A 54 14.11 1.92 10.17
C GLY A 54 13.32 2.24 8.91
N GLY A 55 12.88 1.21 8.16
CA GLY A 55 12.01 1.39 7.02
C GLY A 55 10.55 1.36 7.39
N TYR A 56 9.70 1.71 6.43
CA TYR A 56 8.25 1.72 6.61
C TYR A 56 7.58 0.84 5.57
N ALA A 57 6.39 0.36 5.89
CA ALA A 57 5.59 -0.38 4.92
C ALA A 57 4.11 -0.10 5.15
N ALA A 58 3.33 -0.31 4.10
CA ALA A 58 1.88 -0.34 4.20
C ALA A 58 1.42 -1.75 3.87
N VAL A 59 0.48 -2.24 4.65
CA VAL A 59 -0.13 -3.57 4.44
C VAL A 59 -1.58 -3.34 4.05
N TRP A 60 -1.98 -3.90 2.90
CA TRP A 60 -3.32 -3.74 2.33
C TRP A 60 -3.97 -5.10 2.24
N ILE A 61 -5.13 -5.27 2.85
CA ILE A 61 -5.82 -6.57 2.88
C ILE A 61 -7.13 -6.46 2.10
N TYR A 62 -7.24 -7.24 1.03
CA TYR A 62 -8.40 -7.28 0.15
C TYR A 62 -9.23 -8.52 0.43
N GLU A 63 -10.54 -8.42 0.28
CA GLU A 63 -11.46 -9.52 0.59
C GLU A 63 -11.23 -10.78 -0.24
N SER A 64 -10.69 -10.63 -1.46
CA SER A 64 -10.44 -11.75 -2.36
C SER A 64 -9.46 -11.34 -3.46
N ARG A 65 -8.91 -12.35 -4.15
CA ARG A 65 -8.08 -12.12 -5.32
C ARG A 65 -8.87 -11.39 -6.42
N GLU A 66 -10.12 -11.74 -6.60
CA GLU A 66 -10.98 -11.11 -7.59
C GLU A 66 -11.15 -9.62 -7.32
N ALA A 67 -11.39 -9.22 -6.06
CA ALA A 67 -11.51 -7.83 -5.68
C ALA A 67 -10.19 -7.08 -5.93
N TRP A 68 -9.07 -7.70 -5.59
CA TRP A 68 -7.73 -7.13 -5.83
C TRP A 68 -7.47 -6.93 -7.32
N GLU A 69 -7.77 -7.93 -8.14
CA GLU A 69 -7.56 -7.84 -9.59
C GLU A 69 -8.49 -6.81 -10.24
N HIS A 70 -9.67 -6.60 -9.68
CA HIS A 70 -10.59 -5.59 -10.19
C HIS A 70 -9.97 -4.19 -10.16
N ILE A 71 -9.15 -3.90 -9.15
CA ILE A 71 -8.50 -2.60 -9.02
C ILE A 71 -7.19 -2.54 -9.82
N TRP A 72 -6.38 -3.56 -9.74
CA TRP A 72 -4.99 -3.53 -10.23
C TRP A 72 -4.76 -4.28 -11.53
N GLY A 73 -5.76 -5.05 -11.98
CA GLY A 73 -5.62 -5.93 -13.13
C GLY A 73 -5.04 -7.27 -12.73
N THR A 74 -4.91 -8.16 -13.71
CA THR A 74 -4.32 -9.49 -13.51
C THR A 74 -2.81 -9.40 -13.74
N PRO A 75 -2.03 -10.41 -13.29
CA PRO A 75 -0.59 -10.44 -13.58
C PRO A 75 -0.27 -10.39 -15.08
N GLU A 76 -1.14 -10.95 -15.92
CA GLU A 76 -0.96 -10.97 -17.38
C GLU A 76 -1.40 -9.66 -18.03
N HIS A 77 -2.33 -8.95 -17.41
CA HIS A 77 -2.89 -7.69 -17.92
C HIS A 77 -3.03 -6.67 -16.76
N PRO A 78 -1.89 -6.19 -16.24
CA PRO A 78 -1.95 -5.19 -15.16
C PRO A 78 -2.56 -3.89 -15.68
N ARG A 79 -3.27 -3.19 -14.81
CA ARG A 79 -3.76 -1.86 -15.16
C ARG A 79 -2.61 -0.87 -15.21
N LEU A 80 -2.74 0.13 -16.04
CA LEU A 80 -1.78 1.23 -16.09
C LEU A 80 -2.04 2.20 -14.93
N PRO A 81 -1.00 2.92 -14.46
CA PRO A 81 -1.17 3.86 -13.34
C PRO A 81 -2.30 4.88 -13.55
N GLU A 82 -2.51 5.34 -14.77
CA GLU A 82 -3.59 6.29 -15.08
C GLU A 82 -4.98 5.68 -14.98
N GLU A 83 -5.07 4.35 -14.89
CA GLU A 83 -6.34 3.64 -14.72
C GLU A 83 -6.67 3.34 -13.25
N TYR A 84 -5.76 3.65 -12.33
CA TYR A 84 -5.99 3.45 -10.92
C TYR A 84 -7.08 4.38 -10.40
N PRO A 85 -7.75 4.04 -9.29
CA PRO A 85 -8.77 4.92 -8.70
C PRO A 85 -8.21 6.32 -8.45
N ASP A 86 -9.03 7.34 -8.67
CA ASP A 86 -8.61 8.74 -8.52
C ASP A 86 -8.07 9.05 -7.12
N THR A 87 -8.73 8.52 -6.08
CA THR A 87 -8.27 8.71 -4.70
C THR A 87 -6.88 8.13 -4.48
N TRP A 88 -6.60 6.96 -5.08
CA TRP A 88 -5.30 6.33 -4.98
C TRP A 88 -4.22 7.17 -5.67
N ARG A 89 -4.56 7.73 -6.83
CA ARG A 89 -3.62 8.58 -7.58
C ARG A 89 -3.28 9.86 -6.79
N VAL A 90 -4.28 10.46 -6.13
CA VAL A 90 -4.04 11.61 -5.27
C VAL A 90 -3.13 11.23 -4.11
N TRP A 91 -3.39 10.10 -3.47
CA TRP A 91 -2.55 9.56 -2.39
C TRP A 91 -1.10 9.43 -2.84
N GLU A 92 -0.87 8.73 -3.94
CA GLU A 92 0.49 8.48 -4.41
C GLU A 92 1.20 9.72 -4.92
N GLN A 93 0.55 10.53 -5.73
CA GLN A 93 1.20 11.62 -6.43
C GLN A 93 1.29 12.91 -5.61
N GLU A 94 0.28 13.21 -4.82
CA GLU A 94 0.24 14.48 -4.09
C GLU A 94 0.75 14.35 -2.65
N LEU A 95 0.50 13.23 -1.98
CA LEU A 95 0.86 13.06 -0.59
C LEU A 95 2.14 12.24 -0.41
N LEU A 96 2.20 11.09 -1.05
CA LEU A 96 3.29 10.13 -0.84
C LEU A 96 4.56 10.51 -1.60
N ALA A 97 4.46 10.84 -2.88
CA ALA A 97 5.63 11.12 -3.71
C ALA A 97 6.59 12.17 -3.14
N PRO A 98 6.10 13.28 -2.55
CA PRO A 98 7.03 14.29 -2.00
C PRO A 98 7.90 13.81 -0.85
N VAL A 99 7.53 12.74 -0.15
CA VAL A 99 8.26 12.26 1.02
C VAL A 99 9.04 10.97 0.77
N LEU A 100 8.87 10.34 -0.40
CA LEU A 100 9.58 9.12 -0.75
C LEU A 100 10.86 9.40 -1.52
N LYS A 101 11.87 8.55 -1.29
CA LYS A 101 13.12 8.58 -2.03
C LYS A 101 12.90 8.29 -3.51
N ASP A 102 12.11 7.26 -3.80
CA ASP A 102 11.79 6.85 -5.17
C ASP A 102 10.33 7.17 -5.50
N HIS A 103 10.03 7.28 -6.79
CA HIS A 103 8.65 7.48 -7.22
C HIS A 103 7.76 6.34 -6.73
N PRO A 104 6.51 6.60 -6.32
CA PRO A 104 5.60 5.55 -5.85
C PRO A 104 5.44 4.36 -6.80
N ASP A 105 5.58 4.58 -8.11
CA ASP A 105 5.49 3.49 -9.09
C ASP A 105 6.73 2.58 -9.06
N ALA A 106 7.80 3.01 -8.43
CA ALA A 106 9.07 2.27 -8.37
C ALA A 106 9.33 1.62 -7.00
N ILE A 107 8.39 1.70 -6.08
CA ILE A 107 8.56 1.08 -4.76
C ILE A 107 8.50 -0.44 -4.87
N SER A 108 9.16 -1.11 -3.93
CA SER A 108 9.06 -2.57 -3.81
C SER A 108 7.69 -2.94 -3.24
N PHE A 109 7.05 -3.89 -3.88
CA PHE A 109 5.82 -4.44 -3.31
C PHE A 109 5.74 -5.95 -3.55
N THR A 110 4.99 -6.61 -2.69
CA THR A 110 4.66 -8.03 -2.83
C THR A 110 3.19 -8.22 -2.52
N ALA A 111 2.60 -9.24 -3.13
CA ALA A 111 1.21 -9.58 -2.85
C ALA A 111 1.14 -11.09 -2.61
N TYR A 112 0.44 -11.47 -1.56
CA TYR A 112 0.26 -12.86 -1.15
C TYR A 112 -1.23 -13.17 -1.10
N GLU A 113 -1.58 -14.37 -1.50
CA GLU A 113 -2.94 -14.87 -1.33
C GLU A 113 -2.95 -15.81 -0.12
N GLU A 114 -3.91 -15.62 0.75
CA GLU A 114 -4.09 -16.44 1.94
C GLU A 114 -4.41 -17.89 1.57
N LEU A 115 -3.77 -18.84 2.22
CA LEU A 115 -4.08 -20.27 2.01
C LEU A 115 -5.36 -20.61 2.77
N GLU A 116 -6.22 -21.40 2.13
CA GLU A 116 -7.44 -21.89 2.77
C GLU A 116 -7.10 -22.89 3.86
N GLY A 117 -7.88 -22.89 4.94
CA GLY A 117 -7.72 -23.83 6.03
C GLY A 117 -6.67 -23.44 7.07
N PHE A 118 -6.07 -22.27 6.94
CA PHE A 118 -5.03 -21.80 7.87
C PHE A 118 -5.43 -20.53 8.60
N ASP A 119 -6.72 -20.22 8.63
CA ASP A 119 -7.20 -19.04 9.33
C ASP A 119 -7.00 -19.21 10.82
N ALA A 120 -6.40 -18.21 11.45
CA ALA A 120 -6.31 -18.17 12.89
C ALA A 120 -7.72 -18.00 13.46
N ALA A 121 -8.09 -18.84 14.37
CA ALA A 121 -9.41 -18.80 14.98
C ALA A 121 -9.58 -17.52 15.81
#